data_939ba8ef4014c8a11ebbd4e94bc96016
#
_entry.id   939ba8ef4014c8a11ebbd4e94bc96016
#
_cell.length_a   1.000
_cell.length_b   1.000
_cell.length_c   1.000
_cell.angle_alpha   90.00
_cell.angle_beta   90.00
_cell.angle_gamma   90.00
#
_symmetry.space_group_name_H-M   'P 1'
#
loop_
_entity.id
_entity.type
_entity.pdbx_description
1 polymer ?
#
loop_
_entity_poly.entity_id
_entity_poly.type
_entity_poly.pdbx_seq_one_letter_code
_entity_poly.pdbx_strand_id
1 'polypeptide(L)'
;MVVPFYFEGTTEYLRSLVEQNRDALKRLLSKATTHHTGSQLYDGRQIEIVEGTLLLRADNSVGRSRVRTRREDNRITFSFHPDDITSSSFQAGLSRYIMRTLATNYGARLRQMTNDLASQWGLKIKAVRIGRGQRVLGHCSRTGIITISAFVLLLPQHLREYIILHELAHLTHFNHSTAFHALCNKYCQGNEAAWRGELRKFVFPISL
;
A
#
# COMPACT_ATOMS: atom_id res chain seq x y z
N MET A 1 17.80 16.94 43.32
CA MET A 1 17.56 15.57 43.84
C MET A 1 16.31 15.06 43.18
N VAL A 2 16.46 14.25 42.10
CA VAL A 2 15.35 13.69 41.36
C VAL A 2 15.09 12.31 41.94
N VAL A 3 13.92 12.13 42.56
CA VAL A 3 13.47 10.84 43.11
C VAL A 3 12.86 10.03 41.98
N PRO A 4 13.37 8.84 41.65
CA PRO A 4 12.70 7.98 40.68
C PRO A 4 11.48 7.33 41.36
N PHE A 5 10.30 7.60 40.82
CA PHE A 5 9.06 6.90 41.17
C PHE A 5 9.13 5.46 40.61
N TYR A 6 9.59 4.51 41.43
CA TYR A 6 9.32 3.09 41.20
C TYR A 6 8.02 2.74 41.92
N PHE A 7 6.93 2.56 41.16
CA PHE A 7 5.71 1.94 41.62
C PHE A 7 5.88 0.40 41.56
N GLU A 8 6.10 -0.25 42.66
CA GLU A 8 6.16 -1.72 42.75
C GLU A 8 4.85 -2.41 42.35
N GLY A 9 3.72 -1.71 42.36
CA GLY A 9 2.43 -2.21 41.86
C GLY A 9 2.24 -2.16 40.34
N THR A 10 3.08 -1.48 39.57
CA THR A 10 2.89 -1.27 38.12
C THR A 10 3.15 -2.53 37.32
N THR A 11 4.07 -3.38 37.73
CA THR A 11 4.44 -4.61 37.01
C THR A 11 3.37 -5.69 37.16
N GLU A 12 2.77 -5.81 38.32
CA GLU A 12 1.70 -6.77 38.59
C GLU A 12 0.39 -6.34 37.93
N TYR A 13 0.07 -5.06 37.97
CA TYR A 13 -1.04 -4.48 37.25
C TYR A 13 -0.92 -4.65 35.73
N LEU A 14 0.26 -4.40 35.16
CA LEU A 14 0.53 -4.62 33.74
C LEU A 14 0.44 -6.09 33.35
N ARG A 15 0.93 -7.01 34.19
CA ARG A 15 0.77 -8.46 34.01
C ARG A 15 -0.70 -8.88 34.01
N SER A 16 -1.48 -8.39 34.95
CA SER A 16 -2.93 -8.63 35.05
C SER A 16 -3.67 -8.11 33.80
N LEU A 17 -3.35 -6.91 33.33
CA LEU A 17 -3.90 -6.31 32.11
C LEU A 17 -3.55 -7.12 30.87
N VAL A 18 -2.31 -7.59 30.74
CA VAL A 18 -1.87 -8.44 29.62
C VAL A 18 -2.60 -9.78 29.66
N GLU A 19 -2.75 -10.41 30.85
CA GLU A 19 -3.45 -11.68 30.97
C GLU A 19 -4.95 -11.54 30.69
N GLN A 20 -5.61 -10.49 31.20
CA GLN A 20 -7.03 -10.21 30.90
C GLN A 20 -7.28 -9.94 29.41
N ASN A 21 -6.31 -9.42 28.69
CA ASN A 21 -6.44 -9.10 27.26
C ASN A 21 -5.66 -10.07 26.36
N ARG A 22 -5.20 -11.21 26.89
CA ARG A 22 -4.32 -12.17 26.23
C ARG A 22 -4.85 -12.62 24.86
N ASP A 23 -6.14 -12.93 24.77
CA ASP A 23 -6.76 -13.41 23.52
C ASP A 23 -6.94 -12.28 22.52
N ALA A 24 -7.26 -11.06 22.98
CA ALA A 24 -7.29 -9.89 22.11
C ALA A 24 -5.89 -9.53 21.60
N LEU A 25 -4.88 -9.58 22.47
CA LEU A 25 -3.48 -9.37 22.09
C LEU A 25 -2.97 -10.46 21.14
N LYS A 26 -3.31 -11.75 21.37
CA LYS A 26 -2.98 -12.83 20.45
C LYS A 26 -3.64 -12.63 19.09
N ARG A 27 -4.92 -12.20 19.02
CA ARG A 27 -5.60 -11.88 17.76
C ARG A 27 -4.97 -10.68 17.05
N LEU A 28 -4.53 -9.67 17.78
CA LEU A 28 -3.83 -8.52 17.22
C LEU A 28 -2.43 -8.89 16.72
N LEU A 29 -1.70 -9.70 17.49
CA LEU A 29 -0.38 -10.22 17.11
C LEU A 29 -0.48 -11.18 15.90
N SER A 30 -1.47 -12.07 15.84
CA SER A 30 -1.68 -12.94 14.69
C SER A 30 -2.05 -12.16 13.44
N LYS A 31 -2.87 -11.11 13.56
CA LYS A 31 -3.14 -10.18 12.45
C LYS A 31 -1.88 -9.41 12.04
N ALA A 32 -1.07 -8.95 12.99
CA ALA A 32 0.18 -8.26 12.71
C ALA A 32 1.22 -9.19 12.06
N THR A 33 1.36 -10.44 12.54
CA THR A 33 2.29 -11.43 11.98
C THR A 33 1.87 -11.91 10.59
N THR A 34 0.57 -12.09 10.33
CA THR A 34 0.09 -12.43 8.98
C THR A 34 0.32 -11.27 7.99
N HIS A 35 0.24 -10.01 8.42
CA HIS A 35 0.62 -8.87 7.58
C HIS A 35 2.12 -8.79 7.31
N HIS A 36 2.98 -9.21 8.25
CA HIS A 36 4.45 -9.14 8.06
C HIS A 36 5.01 -10.26 7.18
N THR A 37 4.49 -11.50 7.26
CA THR A 37 5.00 -12.62 6.46
C THR A 37 4.78 -12.46 4.96
N GLY A 38 3.70 -11.80 4.54
CA GLY A 38 3.41 -11.53 3.12
C GLY A 38 4.22 -10.36 2.51
N SER A 39 4.75 -9.45 3.34
CA SER A 39 5.42 -8.22 2.89
C SER A 39 6.93 -8.19 3.14
N GLN A 40 7.51 -9.25 3.73
CA GLN A 40 8.95 -9.33 3.98
C GLN A 40 9.74 -9.36 2.66
N LEU A 41 10.74 -8.48 2.55
CA LEU A 41 11.63 -8.41 1.41
C LEU A 41 12.80 -9.38 1.61
N TYR A 42 13.19 -10.09 0.54
CA TYR A 42 14.31 -11.06 0.55
C TYR A 42 14.98 -11.14 -0.83
N ASP A 43 16.15 -11.73 -0.88
CA ASP A 43 16.89 -11.95 -2.12
C ASP A 43 16.11 -12.88 -3.09
N GLY A 44 16.09 -12.50 -4.36
CA GLY A 44 15.37 -13.23 -5.40
C GLY A 44 13.85 -12.96 -5.44
N ARG A 45 13.30 -12.15 -4.50
CA ARG A 45 11.88 -11.84 -4.51
C ARG A 45 11.50 -11.06 -5.76
N GLN A 46 10.47 -11.55 -6.46
CA GLN A 46 9.84 -10.87 -7.58
C GLN A 46 8.46 -10.36 -7.16
N ILE A 47 8.11 -9.17 -7.61
CA ILE A 47 6.83 -8.51 -7.33
C ILE A 47 6.30 -8.00 -8.65
N GLU A 48 5.14 -8.50 -9.06
CA GLU A 48 4.44 -8.02 -10.23
C GLU A 48 3.89 -6.61 -9.99
N ILE A 49 4.04 -5.76 -10.99
CA ILE A 49 3.51 -4.40 -11.01
C ILE A 49 2.79 -4.14 -12.33
N VAL A 50 2.16 -2.99 -12.45
CA VAL A 50 1.63 -2.55 -13.74
C VAL A 50 2.76 -2.49 -14.77
N GLU A 51 2.61 -3.23 -15.86
CA GLU A 51 3.56 -3.23 -17.00
C GLU A 51 4.99 -3.66 -16.64
N GLY A 52 5.18 -4.51 -15.61
CA GLY A 52 6.53 -4.98 -15.30
C GLY A 52 6.69 -5.76 -14.00
N THR A 53 7.93 -5.96 -13.63
CA THR A 53 8.32 -6.75 -12.46
C THR A 53 9.40 -6.01 -11.67
N LEU A 54 9.29 -6.01 -10.35
CA LEU A 54 10.38 -5.65 -9.44
C LEU A 54 11.15 -6.92 -9.08
N LEU A 55 12.47 -6.84 -9.10
CA LEU A 55 13.37 -7.88 -8.63
C LEU A 55 14.22 -7.34 -7.49
N LEU A 56 14.26 -8.04 -6.38
CA LEU A 56 15.17 -7.80 -5.27
C LEU A 56 16.37 -8.73 -5.38
N ARG A 57 17.59 -8.18 -5.29
CA ARG A 57 18.83 -8.95 -5.48
C ARG A 57 19.89 -8.60 -4.46
N ALA A 58 20.39 -9.60 -3.76
CA ALA A 58 21.58 -9.46 -2.95
C ALA A 58 22.83 -9.33 -3.84
N ASP A 59 23.71 -8.38 -3.52
CA ASP A 59 24.91 -8.10 -4.28
C ASP A 59 26.00 -7.55 -3.34
N ASN A 60 27.07 -8.32 -3.14
CA ASN A 60 28.18 -7.97 -2.26
C ASN A 60 28.96 -6.72 -2.75
N SER A 61 28.81 -6.33 -4.02
CA SER A 61 29.43 -5.10 -4.56
C SER A 61 28.68 -3.84 -4.16
N VAL A 62 27.48 -3.96 -3.60
CA VAL A 62 26.71 -2.84 -3.04
C VAL A 62 27.17 -2.60 -1.61
N GLY A 63 27.61 -1.38 -1.30
CA GLY A 63 28.02 -1.02 0.06
C GLY A 63 26.86 -1.14 1.06
N ARG A 64 27.20 -1.35 2.35
CA ARG A 64 26.24 -1.46 3.44
C ARG A 64 25.29 -0.26 3.49
N SER A 65 24.02 -0.53 3.83
CA SER A 65 22.94 0.47 3.93
C SER A 65 22.68 1.25 2.63
N ARG A 66 23.11 0.71 1.49
CA ARG A 66 22.87 1.30 0.16
C ARG A 66 21.98 0.42 -0.68
N VAL A 67 21.29 1.04 -1.65
CA VAL A 67 20.48 0.35 -2.65
C VAL A 67 20.89 0.88 -4.03
N ARG A 68 21.26 -0.04 -4.93
CA ARG A 68 21.48 0.26 -6.34
C ARG A 68 20.21 -0.11 -7.10
N THR A 69 19.73 0.78 -7.97
CA THR A 69 18.56 0.50 -8.80
C THR A 69 18.98 0.46 -10.27
N ARG A 70 18.58 -0.58 -10.98
CA ARG A 70 18.75 -0.73 -12.42
C ARG A 70 17.39 -0.99 -13.05
N ARG A 71 17.12 -0.29 -14.16
CA ARG A 71 15.90 -0.52 -14.95
C ARG A 71 16.31 -1.07 -16.31
N GLU A 72 15.65 -2.15 -16.70
CA GLU A 72 15.83 -2.81 -17.99
C GLU A 72 14.44 -3.16 -18.50
N ASP A 73 14.02 -2.57 -19.61
CA ASP A 73 12.70 -2.72 -20.20
C ASP A 73 11.56 -2.58 -19.15
N ASN A 74 10.89 -3.69 -18.87
CA ASN A 74 9.79 -3.79 -17.91
C ASN A 74 10.22 -4.30 -16.52
N ARG A 75 11.53 -4.43 -16.26
CA ARG A 75 12.07 -4.88 -14.96
C ARG A 75 12.82 -3.77 -14.24
N ILE A 76 12.55 -3.63 -12.94
CA ILE A 76 13.35 -2.79 -12.04
C ILE A 76 14.00 -3.70 -11.01
N THR A 77 15.33 -3.74 -11.02
CA THR A 77 16.13 -4.49 -10.04
C THR A 77 16.63 -3.55 -8.95
N PHE A 78 16.36 -3.94 -7.69
CA PHE A 78 16.90 -3.29 -6.50
C PHE A 78 17.96 -4.20 -5.89
N SER A 79 19.23 -3.81 -5.99
CA SER A 79 20.35 -4.56 -5.42
C SER A 79 20.78 -3.95 -4.09
N PHE A 80 21.07 -4.80 -3.11
CA PHE A 80 21.46 -4.41 -1.76
C PHE A 80 22.47 -5.39 -1.18
N HIS A 81 23.20 -4.96 -0.13
CA HIS A 81 24.15 -5.86 0.54
C HIS A 81 23.39 -6.97 1.29
N PRO A 82 23.78 -8.27 1.16
CA PRO A 82 23.01 -9.39 1.73
C PRO A 82 22.78 -9.29 3.23
N ASP A 83 23.75 -8.78 4.00
CA ASP A 83 23.60 -8.65 5.47
C ASP A 83 22.59 -7.58 5.90
N ASP A 84 22.23 -6.65 5.02
CA ASP A 84 21.30 -5.56 5.39
C ASP A 84 19.85 -6.03 5.45
N ILE A 85 19.48 -7.08 4.67
CA ILE A 85 18.09 -7.49 4.48
C ILE A 85 17.44 -8.03 5.76
N THR A 86 18.24 -8.49 6.72
CA THR A 86 17.75 -8.95 8.02
C THR A 86 17.34 -7.81 8.96
N SER A 87 17.80 -6.59 8.70
CA SER A 87 17.50 -5.42 9.50
C SER A 87 16.09 -4.88 9.19
N SER A 88 15.23 -4.77 10.21
CA SER A 88 13.88 -4.20 10.08
C SER A 88 13.90 -2.74 9.63
N SER A 89 14.88 -1.96 10.07
CA SER A 89 15.04 -0.56 9.65
C SER A 89 15.43 -0.46 8.18
N PHE A 90 16.31 -1.35 7.70
CA PHE A 90 16.67 -1.43 6.29
C PHE A 90 15.47 -1.85 5.43
N GLN A 91 14.72 -2.87 5.85
CA GLN A 91 13.49 -3.32 5.17
C GLN A 91 12.47 -2.17 5.01
N ALA A 92 12.22 -1.42 6.08
CA ALA A 92 11.34 -0.26 6.04
C ALA A 92 11.89 0.85 5.12
N GLY A 93 13.19 1.09 5.13
CA GLY A 93 13.87 2.02 4.23
C GLY A 93 13.74 1.60 2.76
N LEU A 94 14.00 0.33 2.47
CA LEU A 94 13.89 -0.26 1.13
C LEU A 94 12.44 -0.19 0.62
N SER A 95 11.47 -0.54 1.44
CA SER A 95 10.04 -0.42 1.10
C SER A 95 9.67 1.00 0.68
N ARG A 96 10.04 2.02 1.48
CA ARG A 96 9.81 3.43 1.13
C ARG A 96 10.52 3.85 -0.15
N TYR A 97 11.74 3.36 -0.35
CA TYR A 97 12.51 3.66 -1.56
C TYR A 97 11.86 3.04 -2.80
N ILE A 98 11.43 1.77 -2.74
CA ILE A 98 10.69 1.09 -3.81
C ILE A 98 9.43 1.88 -4.15
N MET A 99 8.60 2.22 -3.17
CA MET A 99 7.34 2.94 -3.41
C MET A 99 7.56 4.34 -4.01
N ARG A 100 8.65 5.03 -3.61
CA ARG A 100 9.04 6.29 -4.24
C ARG A 100 9.44 6.09 -5.71
N THR A 101 10.24 5.06 -5.99
CA THR A 101 10.67 4.70 -7.35
C THR A 101 9.48 4.36 -8.23
N LEU A 102 8.51 3.59 -7.73
CA LEU A 102 7.27 3.28 -8.44
C LEU A 102 6.44 4.54 -8.73
N ALA A 103 6.25 5.40 -7.74
CA ALA A 103 5.52 6.66 -7.93
C ALA A 103 6.17 7.54 -9.02
N THR A 104 7.51 7.59 -9.06
CA THR A 104 8.25 8.36 -10.06
C THR A 104 8.14 7.75 -11.45
N ASN A 105 8.36 6.44 -11.60
CA ASN A 105 8.43 5.78 -12.90
C ASN A 105 7.05 5.49 -13.52
N TYR A 106 6.05 5.17 -12.70
CA TYR A 106 4.72 4.75 -13.16
C TYR A 106 3.59 5.71 -12.79
N GLY A 107 3.90 6.82 -12.13
CA GLY A 107 2.88 7.82 -11.76
C GLY A 107 2.18 8.43 -12.97
N ALA A 108 2.88 8.61 -14.11
CA ALA A 108 2.28 9.06 -15.36
C ALA A 108 1.24 8.05 -15.87
N ARG A 109 1.54 6.75 -15.77
CA ARG A 109 0.63 5.67 -16.17
C ARG A 109 -0.65 5.66 -15.32
N LEU A 110 -0.52 5.82 -13.99
CA LEU A 110 -1.70 5.93 -13.11
C LEU A 110 -2.55 7.15 -13.44
N ARG A 111 -1.93 8.30 -13.74
CA ARG A 111 -2.66 9.50 -14.19
C ARG A 111 -3.41 9.23 -15.49
N GLN A 112 -2.75 8.60 -16.46
CA GLN A 112 -3.39 8.26 -17.73
C GLN A 112 -4.58 7.32 -17.53
N MET A 113 -4.40 6.20 -16.80
CA MET A 113 -5.50 5.27 -16.49
C MET A 113 -6.70 5.97 -15.83
N THR A 114 -6.42 6.90 -14.91
CA THR A 114 -7.49 7.66 -14.22
C THR A 114 -8.22 8.58 -15.20
N ASN A 115 -7.50 9.26 -16.10
CA ASN A 115 -8.10 10.12 -17.12
C ASN A 115 -8.91 9.31 -18.14
N ASP A 116 -8.40 8.14 -18.57
CA ASP A 116 -9.07 7.27 -19.53
C ASP A 116 -10.40 6.76 -18.96
N LEU A 117 -10.40 6.27 -17.72
CA LEU A 117 -11.61 5.83 -17.03
C LEU A 117 -12.59 7.00 -16.78
N ALA A 118 -12.10 8.18 -16.41
CA ALA A 118 -12.94 9.36 -16.29
C ALA A 118 -13.60 9.73 -17.63
N SER A 119 -12.84 9.71 -18.72
CA SER A 119 -13.32 9.99 -20.07
C SER A 119 -14.36 8.98 -20.54
N GLN A 120 -14.14 7.70 -20.27
CA GLN A 120 -15.08 6.61 -20.58
C GLN A 120 -16.47 6.86 -19.97
N TRP A 121 -16.53 7.47 -18.79
CA TRP A 121 -17.77 7.78 -18.11
C TRP A 121 -18.22 9.25 -18.26
N GLY A 122 -17.58 10.02 -19.13
CA GLY A 122 -17.90 11.42 -19.37
C GLY A 122 -17.66 12.35 -18.16
N LEU A 123 -16.78 11.94 -17.23
CA LEU A 123 -16.51 12.66 -15.99
C LEU A 123 -15.41 13.70 -16.17
N LYS A 124 -15.63 14.89 -15.63
CA LYS A 124 -14.62 15.96 -15.63
C LYS A 124 -13.87 15.97 -14.31
N ILE A 125 -12.57 15.78 -14.36
CA ILE A 125 -11.66 15.86 -13.21
C ILE A 125 -10.75 17.09 -13.37
N LYS A 126 -10.41 17.73 -12.26
CA LYS A 126 -9.54 18.91 -12.26
C LYS A 126 -8.07 18.52 -12.40
N ALA A 127 -7.65 17.50 -11.70
CA ALA A 127 -6.27 17.00 -11.74
C ALA A 127 -6.18 15.60 -11.12
N VAL A 128 -5.14 14.84 -11.50
CA VAL A 128 -4.76 13.57 -10.86
C VAL A 128 -3.41 13.74 -10.16
N ARG A 129 -3.37 13.42 -8.87
CA ARG A 129 -2.17 13.40 -8.04
C ARG A 129 -1.78 11.98 -7.67
N ILE A 130 -0.49 11.74 -7.51
CA ILE A 130 0.02 10.43 -7.06
C ILE A 130 0.44 10.52 -5.60
N GLY A 131 -0.26 9.76 -4.76
CA GLY A 131 0.05 9.56 -3.35
C GLY A 131 1.05 8.42 -3.13
N ARG A 132 1.49 8.23 -1.88
CA ARG A 132 2.41 7.15 -1.49
C ARG A 132 1.96 6.44 -0.21
N GLY A 133 0.75 6.72 0.28
CA GLY A 133 0.21 6.08 1.48
C GLY A 133 -0.32 4.68 1.19
N GLN A 134 -0.09 3.75 2.12
CA GLN A 134 -0.63 2.39 2.04
C GLN A 134 -2.07 2.31 2.56
N ARG A 135 -2.40 3.08 3.61
CA ARG A 135 -3.72 3.02 4.27
C ARG A 135 -4.83 3.67 3.45
N VAL A 136 -4.50 4.70 2.69
CA VAL A 136 -5.44 5.42 1.84
C VAL A 136 -4.99 5.24 0.40
N LEU A 137 -5.68 4.38 -0.35
CA LEU A 137 -5.33 4.03 -1.73
C LEU A 137 -5.84 5.05 -2.73
N GLY A 138 -6.90 5.78 -2.38
CA GLY A 138 -7.47 6.84 -3.20
C GLY A 138 -8.10 7.94 -2.35
N HIS A 139 -8.28 9.11 -2.94
CA HIS A 139 -9.02 10.23 -2.35
C HIS A 139 -9.53 11.16 -3.44
N CYS A 140 -10.80 11.53 -3.34
CA CYS A 140 -11.41 12.57 -4.18
C CYS A 140 -11.68 13.82 -3.35
N SER A 141 -11.11 14.95 -3.76
CA SER A 141 -11.41 16.23 -3.13
C SER A 141 -12.72 16.84 -3.65
N ARG A 142 -13.34 17.72 -2.86
CA ARG A 142 -14.53 18.46 -3.30
C ARG A 142 -14.29 19.36 -4.53
N THR A 143 -13.04 19.68 -4.82
CA THR A 143 -12.65 20.48 -5.99
C THR A 143 -12.39 19.63 -7.24
N GLY A 144 -12.66 18.31 -7.20
CA GLY A 144 -12.47 17.40 -8.34
C GLY A 144 -11.01 16.97 -8.56
N ILE A 145 -10.16 17.06 -7.54
CA ILE A 145 -8.80 16.51 -7.61
C ILE A 145 -8.84 15.06 -7.10
N ILE A 146 -8.43 14.12 -7.94
CA ILE A 146 -8.31 12.70 -7.61
C ILE A 146 -6.86 12.43 -7.20
N THR A 147 -6.66 11.83 -6.05
CA THR A 147 -5.34 11.35 -5.60
C THR A 147 -5.36 9.83 -5.57
N ILE A 148 -4.44 9.17 -6.28
CA ILE A 148 -4.28 7.71 -6.30
C ILE A 148 -2.92 7.36 -5.71
N SER A 149 -2.89 6.41 -4.79
CA SER A 149 -1.65 5.93 -4.18
C SER A 149 -0.84 5.08 -5.17
N ALA A 150 0.49 5.19 -5.13
CA ALA A 150 1.38 4.30 -5.87
C ALA A 150 1.23 2.82 -5.47
N PHE A 151 0.66 2.51 -4.29
CA PHE A 151 0.32 1.14 -3.89
C PHE A 151 -0.69 0.48 -4.84
N VAL A 152 -1.49 1.26 -5.55
CA VAL A 152 -2.42 0.77 -6.57
C VAL A 152 -1.69 0.06 -7.72
N LEU A 153 -0.43 0.42 -7.99
CA LEU A 153 0.42 -0.26 -8.99
C LEU A 153 0.72 -1.73 -8.66
N LEU A 154 0.62 -2.10 -7.38
CA LEU A 154 0.84 -3.47 -6.88
C LEU A 154 -0.43 -4.34 -6.93
N LEU A 155 -1.57 -3.77 -7.27
CA LEU A 155 -2.85 -4.48 -7.34
C LEU A 155 -3.04 -5.16 -8.70
N PRO A 156 -3.79 -6.26 -8.78
CA PRO A 156 -4.35 -6.78 -10.04
C PRO A 156 -5.13 -5.71 -10.80
N GLN A 157 -5.24 -5.84 -12.12
CA GLN A 157 -5.83 -4.82 -12.98
C GLN A 157 -7.23 -4.41 -12.52
N HIS A 158 -8.13 -5.36 -12.28
CA HIS A 158 -9.52 -5.07 -11.89
C HIS A 158 -9.61 -4.33 -10.54
N LEU A 159 -8.70 -4.61 -9.57
CA LEU A 159 -8.65 -3.90 -8.30
C LEU A 159 -8.07 -2.48 -8.46
N ARG A 160 -7.13 -2.27 -9.38
CA ARG A 160 -6.66 -0.93 -9.74
C ARG A 160 -7.79 -0.09 -10.31
N GLU A 161 -8.52 -0.65 -11.28
CA GLU A 161 -9.68 -0.01 -11.88
C GLU A 161 -10.75 0.29 -10.84
N TYR A 162 -11.02 -0.66 -9.94
CA TYR A 162 -11.96 -0.48 -8.83
C TYR A 162 -11.61 0.74 -7.97
N ILE A 163 -10.35 0.87 -7.53
CA ILE A 163 -9.93 2.04 -6.73
C ILE A 163 -10.17 3.34 -7.49
N ILE A 164 -9.78 3.39 -8.76
CA ILE A 164 -9.96 4.60 -9.58
C ILE A 164 -11.45 4.92 -9.75
N LEU A 165 -12.27 3.93 -10.11
CA LEU A 165 -13.72 4.10 -10.30
C LEU A 165 -14.43 4.50 -9.01
N HIS A 166 -13.98 3.98 -7.86
CA HIS A 166 -14.46 4.39 -6.53
C HIS A 166 -14.22 5.88 -6.29
N GLU A 167 -13.00 6.38 -6.57
CA GLU A 167 -12.69 7.80 -6.42
C GLU A 167 -13.44 8.67 -7.43
N LEU A 168 -13.66 8.17 -8.65
CA LEU A 168 -14.46 8.87 -9.65
C LEU A 168 -15.95 8.95 -9.25
N ALA A 169 -16.50 7.93 -8.57
CA ALA A 169 -17.87 7.97 -8.05
C ALA A 169 -18.05 9.06 -6.98
N HIS A 170 -16.98 9.40 -6.24
CA HIS A 170 -16.98 10.50 -5.29
C HIS A 170 -17.13 11.89 -5.93
N LEU A 171 -16.92 12.05 -7.22
CA LEU A 171 -17.25 13.32 -7.91
C LEU A 171 -18.75 13.65 -7.86
N THR A 172 -19.58 12.61 -7.73
CA THR A 172 -21.05 12.77 -7.65
C THR A 172 -21.58 12.59 -6.22
N HIS A 173 -21.05 11.60 -5.49
CA HIS A 173 -21.50 11.27 -4.14
C HIS A 173 -20.33 11.23 -3.16
N PHE A 174 -20.20 12.24 -2.29
CA PHE A 174 -19.08 12.36 -1.34
C PHE A 174 -19.15 11.40 -0.15
N ASN A 175 -20.28 10.79 0.10
CA ASN A 175 -20.46 9.79 1.15
C ASN A 175 -20.73 8.41 0.54
N HIS A 176 -20.44 7.35 1.28
CA HIS A 176 -20.68 5.96 0.86
C HIS A 176 -22.14 5.55 1.08
N SER A 177 -23.08 6.36 0.57
CA SER A 177 -24.52 6.07 0.60
C SER A 177 -24.92 4.95 -0.37
N THR A 178 -26.16 4.49 -0.29
CA THR A 178 -26.70 3.52 -1.27
C THR A 178 -26.57 4.05 -2.71
N ALA A 179 -26.80 5.34 -2.92
CA ALA A 179 -26.64 5.97 -4.24
C ALA A 179 -25.17 5.94 -4.72
N PHE A 180 -24.20 6.16 -3.82
CA PHE A 180 -22.78 5.99 -4.14
C PHE A 180 -22.47 4.56 -4.58
N HIS A 181 -22.88 3.55 -3.80
CA HIS A 181 -22.63 2.15 -4.13
C HIS A 181 -23.32 1.73 -5.43
N ALA A 182 -24.54 2.21 -5.70
CA ALA A 182 -25.20 1.96 -6.97
C ALA A 182 -24.43 2.55 -8.16
N LEU A 183 -23.91 3.78 -8.01
CA LEU A 183 -23.09 4.42 -9.04
C LEU A 183 -21.74 3.71 -9.23
N CYS A 184 -21.04 3.39 -8.13
CA CYS A 184 -19.78 2.66 -8.17
C CYS A 184 -19.97 1.27 -8.81
N ASN A 185 -21.04 0.56 -8.46
CA ASN A 185 -21.38 -0.73 -9.05
C ASN A 185 -21.66 -0.62 -10.56
N LYS A 186 -22.33 0.45 -11.00
CA LYS A 186 -22.50 0.74 -12.43
C LYS A 186 -21.15 0.91 -13.14
N TYR A 187 -20.23 1.69 -12.56
CA TYR A 187 -18.89 1.88 -13.12
C TYR A 187 -18.07 0.59 -13.13
N CYS A 188 -18.23 -0.26 -12.12
CA CYS A 188 -17.59 -1.58 -12.00
C CYS A 188 -18.35 -2.69 -12.77
N GLN A 189 -19.33 -2.35 -13.60
CA GLN A 189 -20.11 -3.31 -14.39
C GLN A 189 -20.72 -4.46 -13.56
N GLY A 190 -21.23 -4.13 -12.36
CA GLY A 190 -21.84 -5.09 -11.45
C GLY A 190 -20.88 -5.76 -10.45
N ASN A 191 -19.58 -5.48 -10.49
CA ASN A 191 -18.56 -6.18 -9.71
C ASN A 191 -18.13 -5.46 -8.42
N GLU A 192 -18.72 -4.32 -8.05
CA GLU A 192 -18.28 -3.49 -6.91
C GLU A 192 -18.15 -4.30 -5.61
N ALA A 193 -19.16 -5.08 -5.25
CA ALA A 193 -19.17 -5.86 -4.02
C ALA A 193 -18.10 -6.96 -4.01
N ALA A 194 -17.88 -7.65 -5.13
CA ALA A 194 -16.88 -8.70 -5.28
C ALA A 194 -15.46 -8.10 -5.16
N TRP A 195 -15.16 -7.05 -5.92
CA TRP A 195 -13.85 -6.39 -5.94
C TRP A 195 -13.52 -5.73 -4.61
N ARG A 196 -14.51 -5.13 -3.94
CA ARG A 196 -14.36 -4.62 -2.58
C ARG A 196 -14.03 -5.74 -1.58
N GLY A 197 -14.69 -6.89 -1.70
CA GLY A 197 -14.42 -8.07 -0.88
C GLY A 197 -13.01 -8.63 -1.10
N GLU A 198 -12.56 -8.70 -2.35
CA GLU A 198 -11.22 -9.13 -2.73
C GLU A 198 -10.14 -8.16 -2.23
N LEU A 199 -10.33 -6.86 -2.42
CA LEU A 199 -9.40 -5.84 -1.96
C LEU A 199 -9.18 -5.89 -0.44
N ARG A 200 -10.22 -6.17 0.35
CA ARG A 200 -10.12 -6.31 1.81
C ARG A 200 -9.23 -7.49 2.24
N LYS A 201 -9.10 -8.50 1.40
CA LYS A 201 -8.29 -9.70 1.64
C LYS A 201 -6.91 -9.59 1.00
N PHE A 202 -6.70 -8.59 0.15
CA PHE A 202 -5.45 -8.45 -0.58
C PHE A 202 -4.29 -8.10 0.37
N VAL A 203 -3.25 -8.93 0.32
CA VAL A 203 -2.01 -8.71 1.08
C VAL A 203 -0.99 -8.04 0.18
N PHE A 204 -0.66 -6.79 0.49
CA PHE A 204 0.35 -6.08 -0.28
C PHE A 204 1.72 -6.72 -0.13
N PRO A 205 2.46 -6.92 -1.24
CA PRO A 205 3.80 -7.51 -1.21
C PRO A 205 4.85 -6.59 -0.57
N ILE A 206 4.53 -5.32 -0.33
CA ILE A 206 5.38 -4.32 0.32
C ILE A 206 4.56 -3.64 1.41
N SER A 207 5.16 -3.39 2.58
CA SER A 207 4.55 -2.68 3.71
C SER A 207 5.39 -1.47 4.10
N LEU A 208 4.70 -0.38 4.57
CA LEU A 208 5.31 0.86 5.09
C LEU A 208 5.11 0.98 6.61
#